data_578adca8f3767aa7767e70251ea6e932
#
_entry.id   578adca8f3767aa7767e70251ea6e932
#
_cell.length_a   1.000
_cell.length_b   1.000
_cell.length_c   1.000
_cell.angle_alpha   90.00
_cell.angle_beta   90.00
_cell.angle_gamma   90.00
#
_symmetry.space_group_name_H-M   'P 1'
#
loop_
_entity.id
_entity.type
_entity.pdbx_description
1 polymer ?
#
loop_
_entity_poly.entity_id
_entity_poly.type
_entity_poly.pdbx_seq_one_letter_code
_entity_poly.pdbx_strand_id
1 'polypeptide(L)'
;HDLFWKGHYDLIPLTAIGSFVATVMSAGVIMLLPYLYEHVFYGFLSTNFVFGMILLTGACLVATCKNPWLLTVTMIATGMALGNVGFNVNTGTNFATFGSTWLSYGIPIFPFIIAVYVIPSIFALNSSTVTVKQIDSAYSSAALDVKHYLPKMMSGSIVGMIAGFVPIIGKIVGVSASRALYKHNDKHSVIVAESSNNSSIFTAMIPLFLFGVPITLGEILIFNVAETSYWDLDTAFRDVLSTPTLPVTILASGIFGLVLSWPLARYFSHVFVLPTSALKICLLAIV
;
A
#
# COMPACT_ATOMS: atom_id res chain seq x y z
N HIS A 1 12.41 -4.29 11.49
CA HIS A 1 13.79 -4.17 11.02
C HIS A 1 14.76 -4.58 12.13
N ASP A 2 14.70 -3.95 13.31
CA ASP A 2 15.62 -4.24 14.44
C ASP A 2 15.53 -5.69 14.95
N LEU A 3 14.34 -6.29 14.97
CA LEU A 3 14.15 -7.68 15.41
C LEU A 3 14.76 -8.68 14.45
N PHE A 4 14.70 -8.42 13.15
CA PHE A 4 15.35 -9.25 12.15
C PHE A 4 16.87 -9.28 12.37
N TRP A 5 17.48 -8.13 12.63
CA TRP A 5 18.92 -8.02 12.95
C TRP A 5 19.31 -8.68 14.26
N LYS A 6 18.34 -8.87 15.18
CA LYS A 6 18.53 -9.61 16.42
C LYS A 6 18.37 -11.13 16.28
N GLY A 7 18.22 -11.63 15.03
CA GLY A 7 18.14 -13.07 14.73
C GLY A 7 16.75 -13.69 14.83
N HIS A 8 15.68 -12.85 14.85
CA HIS A 8 14.29 -13.34 14.87
C HIS A 8 13.79 -13.67 13.46
N TYR A 9 14.36 -14.68 12.83
CA TYR A 9 14.01 -15.10 11.45
C TYR A 9 12.65 -15.79 11.35
N ASP A 10 12.11 -16.30 12.46
CA ASP A 10 10.76 -16.83 12.60
C ASP A 10 9.66 -15.81 12.24
N LEU A 11 9.99 -14.52 12.27
CA LEU A 11 9.09 -13.46 11.83
C LEU A 11 8.78 -13.52 10.33
N ILE A 12 9.68 -14.03 9.48
CA ILE A 12 9.45 -14.06 8.03
C ILE A 12 8.23 -14.91 7.69
N PRO A 13 8.16 -16.21 8.06
CA PRO A 13 6.98 -17.02 7.77
C PRO A 13 5.74 -16.54 8.54
N LEU A 14 5.88 -16.08 9.78
CA LEU A 14 4.75 -15.59 10.57
C LEU A 14 4.12 -14.33 9.98
N THR A 15 4.91 -13.40 9.45
CA THR A 15 4.38 -12.23 8.73
C THR A 15 3.76 -12.61 7.40
N ALA A 16 4.31 -13.58 6.66
CA ALA A 16 3.71 -14.09 5.45
C ALA A 16 2.33 -14.73 5.71
N ILE A 17 2.21 -15.53 6.77
CA ILE A 17 0.93 -16.10 7.20
C ILE A 17 -0.03 -14.99 7.67
N GLY A 18 0.45 -13.99 8.41
CA GLY A 18 -0.32 -12.82 8.83
C GLY A 18 -0.87 -12.03 7.64
N SER A 19 -0.06 -11.86 6.61
CA SER A 19 -0.49 -11.24 5.34
C SER A 19 -1.56 -12.06 4.64
N PHE A 20 -1.43 -13.39 4.64
CA PHE A 20 -2.45 -14.28 4.08
C PHE A 20 -3.77 -14.23 4.87
N VAL A 21 -3.71 -14.24 6.21
CA VAL A 21 -4.91 -14.06 7.06
C VAL A 21 -5.60 -12.73 6.74
N ALA A 22 -4.83 -11.65 6.61
CA ALA A 22 -5.34 -10.35 6.22
C ALA A 22 -6.02 -10.39 4.83
N THR A 23 -5.40 -11.07 3.87
CA THR A 23 -5.96 -11.26 2.53
C THR A 23 -7.29 -12.00 2.56
N VAL A 24 -7.40 -13.09 3.32
CA VAL A 24 -8.64 -13.87 3.46
C VAL A 24 -9.76 -13.02 4.08
N MET A 25 -9.45 -12.30 5.15
CA MET A 25 -10.43 -11.44 5.83
C MET A 25 -10.88 -10.29 4.93
N SER A 26 -9.95 -9.66 4.22
CA SER A 26 -10.27 -8.56 3.29
C SER A 26 -11.06 -9.04 2.08
N ALA A 27 -10.75 -10.20 1.52
CA ALA A 27 -11.54 -10.80 0.45
C ALA A 27 -12.98 -11.06 0.90
N GLY A 28 -13.18 -11.53 2.14
CA GLY A 28 -14.51 -11.67 2.74
C GLY A 28 -15.29 -10.36 2.81
N VAL A 29 -14.64 -9.26 3.20
CA VAL A 29 -15.27 -7.92 3.23
C VAL A 29 -15.60 -7.46 1.80
N ILE A 30 -14.68 -7.66 0.85
CA ILE A 30 -14.89 -7.29 -0.55
C ILE A 30 -16.04 -8.08 -1.19
N MET A 31 -16.24 -9.35 -0.82
CA MET A 31 -17.42 -10.12 -1.25
C MET A 31 -18.75 -9.52 -0.79
N LEU A 32 -18.74 -8.78 0.31
CA LEU A 32 -19.94 -8.09 0.82
C LEU A 32 -20.16 -6.71 0.17
N LEU A 33 -19.21 -6.21 -0.62
CA LEU A 33 -19.29 -4.87 -1.21
C LEU A 33 -20.55 -4.64 -2.07
N PRO A 34 -21.02 -5.56 -2.94
CA PRO A 34 -22.23 -5.35 -3.71
C PRO A 34 -23.43 -5.09 -2.81
N TYR A 35 -23.57 -5.88 -1.74
CA TYR A 35 -24.62 -5.71 -0.76
C TYR A 35 -24.50 -4.38 0.01
N LEU A 36 -23.28 -4.02 0.44
CA LEU A 36 -23.01 -2.76 1.13
C LEU A 36 -23.24 -1.56 0.22
N TYR A 37 -22.92 -1.67 -1.06
CA TYR A 37 -23.19 -0.63 -2.04
C TYR A 37 -24.68 -0.31 -2.12
N GLU A 38 -25.50 -1.32 -2.33
CA GLU A 38 -26.96 -1.14 -2.48
C GLU A 38 -27.64 -0.65 -1.20
N HIS A 39 -27.24 -1.16 -0.03
CA HIS A 39 -28.01 -0.93 1.22
C HIS A 39 -27.42 0.18 2.11
N VAL A 40 -26.13 0.47 1.96
CA VAL A 40 -25.44 1.43 2.85
C VAL A 40 -24.95 2.66 2.09
N PHE A 41 -24.25 2.44 0.98
CA PHE A 41 -23.50 3.52 0.31
C PHE A 41 -24.29 4.27 -0.77
N TYR A 42 -25.35 3.68 -1.31
CA TYR A 42 -26.12 4.29 -2.40
C TYR A 42 -26.64 5.70 -2.06
N GLY A 43 -27.03 5.95 -0.78
CA GLY A 43 -27.45 7.25 -0.31
C GLY A 43 -26.33 8.26 -0.02
N PHE A 44 -25.07 7.81 0.08
CA PHE A 44 -23.92 8.66 0.41
C PHE A 44 -23.12 9.11 -0.82
N LEU A 45 -23.46 8.60 -2.01
CA LEU A 45 -22.80 8.93 -3.28
C LEU A 45 -23.15 10.34 -3.77
N SER A 46 -22.72 11.34 -3.02
CA SER A 46 -22.86 12.75 -3.43
C SER A 46 -21.49 13.37 -3.67
N THR A 47 -21.42 14.35 -4.58
CA THR A 47 -20.22 15.16 -4.81
C THR A 47 -19.68 15.76 -3.51
N ASN A 48 -20.58 16.11 -2.59
CA ASN A 48 -20.22 16.63 -1.27
C ASN A 48 -19.49 15.61 -0.40
N PHE A 49 -19.85 14.32 -0.50
CA PHE A 49 -19.18 13.26 0.23
C PHE A 49 -17.73 13.06 -0.30
N VAL A 50 -17.54 13.01 -1.62
CA VAL A 50 -16.21 12.91 -2.24
C VAL A 50 -15.33 14.10 -1.85
N PHE A 51 -15.89 15.31 -1.90
CA PHE A 51 -15.18 16.52 -1.45
C PHE A 51 -14.81 16.46 0.03
N GLY A 52 -15.74 15.99 0.88
CA GLY A 52 -15.49 15.75 2.31
C GLY A 52 -14.35 14.76 2.55
N MET A 53 -14.28 13.68 1.78
CA MET A 53 -13.20 12.67 1.85
C MET A 53 -11.84 13.28 1.48
N ILE A 54 -11.78 14.12 0.45
CA ILE A 54 -10.54 14.82 0.05
C ILE A 54 -10.09 15.77 1.17
N LEU A 55 -10.99 16.56 1.73
CA LEU A 55 -10.68 17.46 2.85
C LEU A 55 -10.23 16.69 4.10
N LEU A 56 -10.92 15.60 4.44
CA LEU A 56 -10.53 14.73 5.54
C LEU A 56 -9.13 14.16 5.35
N THR A 57 -8.82 13.71 4.14
CA THR A 57 -7.49 13.22 3.77
C THR A 57 -6.41 14.28 4.02
N GLY A 58 -6.64 15.51 3.53
CA GLY A 58 -5.71 16.63 3.74
C GLY A 58 -5.52 16.95 5.23
N ALA A 59 -6.62 17.01 5.99
CA ALA A 59 -6.59 17.24 7.44
C ALA A 59 -5.82 16.13 8.19
N CYS A 60 -6.07 14.88 7.84
CA CYS A 60 -5.38 13.74 8.43
C CYS A 60 -3.89 13.73 8.08
N LEU A 61 -3.49 14.09 6.85
CA LEU A 61 -2.08 14.24 6.48
C LEU A 61 -1.40 15.29 7.35
N VAL A 62 -2.01 16.45 7.52
CA VAL A 62 -1.47 17.52 8.38
C VAL A 62 -1.35 17.06 9.83
N ALA A 63 -2.36 16.36 10.36
CA ALA A 63 -2.39 15.91 11.75
C ALA A 63 -1.38 14.79 12.06
N THR A 64 -1.08 13.93 11.08
CA THR A 64 -0.20 12.76 11.29
C THR A 64 1.26 13.00 10.94
N CYS A 65 1.54 14.04 10.15
CA CYS A 65 2.92 14.40 9.83
C CYS A 65 3.66 14.92 11.08
N LYS A 66 4.84 14.37 11.34
CA LYS A 66 5.74 14.85 12.40
C LYS A 66 6.39 16.19 12.09
N ASN A 67 6.29 16.66 10.86
CA ASN A 67 6.81 17.92 10.39
C ASN A 67 5.91 19.09 10.84
N PRO A 68 6.43 20.33 10.91
CA PRO A 68 5.61 21.52 11.13
C PRO A 68 4.45 21.56 10.14
N TRP A 69 3.26 21.85 10.63
CA TRP A 69 2.03 21.84 9.82
C TRP A 69 2.15 22.72 8.56
N LEU A 70 2.87 23.84 8.66
CA LEU A 70 3.12 24.74 7.53
C LEU A 70 3.90 24.05 6.41
N LEU A 71 4.93 23.28 6.76
CA LEU A 71 5.71 22.52 5.77
C LEU A 71 4.83 21.46 5.09
N THR A 72 4.00 20.79 5.85
CA THR A 72 3.08 19.77 5.29
C THR A 72 2.08 20.40 4.32
N VAL A 73 1.47 21.52 4.68
CA VAL A 73 0.56 22.27 3.80
C VAL A 73 1.29 22.76 2.54
N THR A 74 2.51 23.28 2.69
CA THR A 74 3.32 23.71 1.55
C THR A 74 3.63 22.55 0.60
N MET A 75 3.96 21.36 1.14
CA MET A 75 4.21 20.17 0.32
C MET A 75 2.95 19.71 -0.41
N ILE A 76 1.77 19.74 0.24
CA ILE A 76 0.49 19.43 -0.39
C ILE A 76 0.21 20.42 -1.54
N ALA A 77 0.34 21.73 -1.27
CA ALA A 77 0.13 22.77 -2.28
C ALA A 77 1.11 22.63 -3.46
N THR A 78 2.38 22.31 -3.19
CA THR A 78 3.38 22.06 -4.23
C THR A 78 3.00 20.84 -5.06
N GLY A 79 2.58 19.75 -4.43
CA GLY A 79 2.11 18.55 -5.13
C GLY A 79 0.89 18.85 -6.03
N MET A 80 -0.07 19.60 -5.52
CA MET A 80 -1.22 20.05 -6.31
C MET A 80 -0.80 20.95 -7.49
N ALA A 81 0.13 21.87 -7.29
CA ALA A 81 0.65 22.71 -8.37
C ALA A 81 1.37 21.90 -9.44
N LEU A 82 2.22 20.94 -9.05
CA LEU A 82 2.92 20.05 -9.97
C LEU A 82 1.95 19.14 -10.73
N GLY A 83 0.90 18.64 -10.07
CA GLY A 83 -0.13 17.81 -10.71
C GLY A 83 -1.00 18.56 -11.73
N ASN A 84 -1.06 19.89 -11.64
CA ASN A 84 -1.77 20.72 -12.61
C ASN A 84 -0.92 21.16 -13.81
N VAL A 85 0.39 20.86 -13.81
CA VAL A 85 1.27 21.21 -14.95
C VAL A 85 0.81 20.43 -16.19
N GLY A 86 0.64 21.13 -17.31
CA GLY A 86 0.25 20.51 -18.58
C GLY A 86 -0.96 21.15 -19.23
N PHE A 87 -1.55 20.39 -20.15
CA PHE A 87 -2.76 20.81 -20.88
C PHE A 87 -4.00 20.42 -20.07
N ASN A 88 -4.79 21.41 -19.74
CA ASN A 88 -6.07 21.17 -19.06
C ASN A 88 -7.17 20.98 -20.10
N VAL A 89 -7.72 19.76 -20.20
CA VAL A 89 -8.74 19.39 -21.18
C VAL A 89 -10.03 20.19 -20.96
N ASN A 90 -10.36 20.54 -19.71
CA ASN A 90 -11.61 21.24 -19.39
C ASN A 90 -11.57 22.73 -19.79
N THR A 91 -10.38 23.37 -19.70
CA THR A 91 -10.23 24.79 -20.02
C THR A 91 -9.61 25.03 -21.40
N GLY A 92 -9.05 24.01 -22.04
CA GLY A 92 -8.32 24.11 -23.30
C GLY A 92 -7.01 24.91 -23.19
N THR A 93 -6.49 25.14 -21.99
CA THR A 93 -5.31 25.98 -21.74
C THR A 93 -4.14 25.20 -21.19
N ASN A 94 -2.93 25.64 -21.51
CA ASN A 94 -1.70 25.13 -20.92
C ASN A 94 -1.38 25.85 -19.59
N PHE A 95 -1.14 25.09 -18.53
CA PHE A 95 -0.72 25.64 -17.24
C PHE A 95 0.74 25.28 -16.95
N ALA A 96 1.55 26.29 -16.62
CA ALA A 96 2.96 26.16 -16.23
C ALA A 96 3.84 25.33 -17.19
N THR A 97 3.52 25.33 -18.49
CA THR A 97 4.29 24.59 -19.51
C THR A 97 5.50 25.37 -20.04
N PHE A 98 5.55 26.67 -19.79
CA PHE A 98 6.63 27.56 -20.24
C PHE A 98 6.96 27.45 -21.74
N GLY A 99 5.98 27.11 -22.57
CA GLY A 99 6.15 26.87 -24.00
C GLY A 99 6.80 25.53 -24.38
N SER A 100 7.07 24.67 -23.41
CA SER A 100 7.63 23.34 -23.67
C SER A 100 6.54 22.34 -24.07
N THR A 101 6.70 21.70 -25.23
CA THR A 101 5.81 20.62 -25.70
C THR A 101 5.83 19.40 -24.77
N TRP A 102 6.96 19.12 -24.14
CA TRP A 102 7.07 18.04 -23.16
C TRP A 102 6.21 18.28 -21.91
N LEU A 103 6.23 19.50 -21.37
CA LEU A 103 5.43 19.86 -20.22
C LEU A 103 3.94 19.98 -20.54
N SER A 104 3.55 20.09 -21.81
CA SER A 104 2.13 20.06 -22.22
C SER A 104 1.48 18.70 -21.95
N TYR A 105 2.25 17.62 -21.90
CA TYR A 105 1.76 16.29 -21.51
C TYR A 105 1.69 16.08 -19.99
N GLY A 106 2.05 17.10 -19.21
CA GLY A 106 2.13 17.01 -17.75
C GLY A 106 3.42 16.38 -17.26
N ILE A 107 3.52 16.21 -15.94
CA ILE A 107 4.65 15.53 -15.30
C ILE A 107 4.27 14.04 -15.15
N PRO A 108 4.96 13.12 -15.84
CA PRO A 108 4.61 11.70 -15.76
C PRO A 108 4.91 11.17 -14.35
N ILE A 109 3.91 10.55 -13.74
CA ILE A 109 3.93 10.14 -12.33
C ILE A 109 5.02 9.09 -12.04
N PHE A 110 5.28 8.15 -12.95
CA PHE A 110 6.28 7.11 -12.76
C PHE A 110 7.71 7.65 -12.62
N PRO A 111 8.25 8.45 -13.57
CA PRO A 111 9.56 9.07 -13.43
C PRO A 111 9.64 9.97 -12.18
N PHE A 112 8.56 10.66 -11.84
CA PHE A 112 8.53 11.49 -10.64
C PHE A 112 8.70 10.67 -9.36
N ILE A 113 7.98 9.55 -9.23
CA ILE A 113 8.10 8.63 -8.08
C ILE A 113 9.51 8.04 -8.00
N ILE A 114 10.05 7.62 -9.12
CA ILE A 114 11.42 7.07 -9.19
C ILE A 114 12.41 8.11 -8.68
N ALA A 115 12.32 9.34 -9.19
CA ALA A 115 13.24 10.41 -8.85
C ALA A 115 13.16 10.82 -7.37
N VAL A 116 11.95 10.90 -6.80
CA VAL A 116 11.73 11.45 -5.46
C VAL A 116 11.84 10.39 -4.37
N TYR A 117 11.46 9.13 -4.64
CA TYR A 117 11.42 8.07 -3.62
C TYR A 117 12.45 6.96 -3.84
N VAL A 118 12.59 6.46 -5.07
CA VAL A 118 13.42 5.27 -5.32
C VAL A 118 14.90 5.66 -5.27
N ILE A 119 15.30 6.67 -6.02
CA ILE A 119 16.71 7.08 -6.09
C ILE A 119 17.25 7.50 -4.71
N PRO A 120 16.60 8.38 -3.93
CA PRO A 120 17.07 8.70 -2.58
C PRO A 120 17.14 7.50 -1.65
N SER A 121 16.17 6.58 -1.76
CA SER A 121 16.17 5.35 -0.95
C SER A 121 17.36 4.46 -1.26
N ILE A 122 17.78 4.35 -2.52
CA ILE A 122 18.98 3.59 -2.93
C ILE A 122 20.24 4.22 -2.32
N PHE A 123 20.35 5.55 -2.34
CA PHE A 123 21.50 6.23 -1.72
C PHE A 123 21.52 6.10 -0.18
N ALA A 124 20.36 6.01 0.45
CA ALA A 124 20.22 5.83 1.89
C ALA A 124 20.49 4.38 2.37
N LEU A 125 20.66 3.41 1.47
CA LEU A 125 20.97 2.03 1.85
C LEU A 125 22.31 1.97 2.60
N ASN A 126 22.26 1.41 3.83
CA ASN A 126 23.43 1.14 4.65
C ASN A 126 23.77 -0.36 4.63
N SER A 127 25.07 -0.67 4.72
CA SER A 127 25.53 -2.06 4.77
C SER A 127 25.12 -2.73 6.06
N SER A 128 24.54 -3.89 5.94
CA SER A 128 24.29 -4.79 7.06
C SER A 128 24.58 -6.21 6.57
N THR A 129 25.51 -6.87 7.22
CA THR A 129 25.87 -8.26 6.95
C THR A 129 24.85 -9.19 7.59
N VAL A 130 24.12 -9.94 6.78
CA VAL A 130 23.18 -10.98 7.24
C VAL A 130 23.75 -12.34 6.89
N THR A 131 23.77 -13.26 7.85
CA THR A 131 24.13 -14.65 7.61
C THR A 131 22.91 -15.49 7.25
N VAL A 132 22.98 -16.17 6.11
CA VAL A 132 21.88 -16.87 5.42
C VAL A 132 21.41 -18.17 6.11
N LYS A 133 22.18 -18.72 7.08
CA LYS A 133 22.01 -20.08 7.59
C LYS A 133 20.73 -20.40 8.40
N GLN A 134 19.83 -19.44 8.66
CA GLN A 134 18.75 -19.64 9.63
C GLN A 134 17.32 -19.56 9.04
N ILE A 135 17.16 -19.37 7.73
CA ILE A 135 15.83 -19.20 7.14
C ILE A 135 15.06 -20.53 7.09
N ASP A 136 15.71 -21.62 6.73
CA ASP A 136 15.05 -22.92 6.58
C ASP A 136 14.54 -23.46 7.93
N SER A 137 15.26 -23.23 9.03
CA SER A 137 14.82 -23.58 10.39
C SER A 137 13.65 -22.70 10.87
N ALA A 138 13.57 -21.47 10.42
CA ALA A 138 12.51 -20.53 10.79
C ALA A 138 11.14 -20.95 10.22
N TYR A 139 11.09 -21.50 9.01
CA TYR A 139 9.83 -21.96 8.42
C TYR A 139 9.30 -23.22 9.08
N SER A 140 10.17 -24.14 9.54
CA SER A 140 9.73 -25.34 10.26
C SER A 140 9.22 -25.04 11.66
N SER A 141 9.81 -24.08 12.36
CA SER A 141 9.38 -23.66 13.69
C SER A 141 8.11 -22.80 13.67
N ALA A 142 7.93 -21.95 12.69
CA ALA A 142 6.77 -21.07 12.56
C ALA A 142 5.45 -21.83 12.41
N ALA A 143 5.46 -22.99 11.76
CA ALA A 143 4.27 -23.80 11.58
C ALA A 143 3.67 -24.27 12.92
N LEU A 144 4.49 -24.43 13.96
CA LEU A 144 4.07 -24.83 15.29
C LEU A 144 3.41 -23.68 16.08
N ASP A 145 3.78 -22.45 15.77
CA ASP A 145 3.35 -21.26 16.52
C ASP A 145 2.14 -20.55 15.94
N VAL A 146 1.66 -20.93 14.74
CA VAL A 146 0.55 -20.25 14.04
C VAL A 146 -0.69 -20.10 14.92
N LYS A 147 -1.08 -21.15 15.66
CA LYS A 147 -2.26 -21.11 16.55
C LYS A 147 -2.15 -20.01 17.61
N HIS A 148 -0.96 -19.78 18.14
CA HIS A 148 -0.72 -18.75 19.15
C HIS A 148 -0.82 -17.32 18.54
N TYR A 149 -0.38 -17.16 17.29
CA TYR A 149 -0.36 -15.85 16.63
C TYR A 149 -1.64 -15.53 15.84
N LEU A 150 -2.45 -16.51 15.50
CA LEU A 150 -3.66 -16.33 14.67
C LEU A 150 -4.62 -15.27 15.24
N PRO A 151 -4.99 -15.25 16.54
CA PRO A 151 -5.87 -14.21 17.06
C PRO A 151 -5.26 -12.81 16.93
N LYS A 152 -3.95 -12.71 17.02
CA LYS A 152 -3.21 -11.45 16.89
C LYS A 152 -3.19 -10.98 15.43
N MET A 153 -2.97 -11.88 14.47
CA MET A 153 -3.08 -11.61 13.05
C MET A 153 -4.48 -11.12 12.67
N MET A 154 -5.51 -11.77 13.22
CA MET A 154 -6.90 -11.36 13.01
C MET A 154 -7.18 -9.97 13.60
N SER A 155 -6.71 -9.68 14.83
CA SER A 155 -6.89 -8.36 15.43
C SER A 155 -6.19 -7.26 14.62
N GLY A 156 -4.97 -7.51 14.13
CA GLY A 156 -4.27 -6.61 13.23
C GLY A 156 -5.03 -6.38 11.93
N SER A 157 -5.55 -7.46 11.34
CA SER A 157 -6.34 -7.38 10.11
C SER A 157 -7.62 -6.54 10.29
N ILE A 158 -8.33 -6.70 11.40
CA ILE A 158 -9.53 -5.88 11.70
C ILE A 158 -9.16 -4.40 11.82
N VAL A 159 -8.10 -4.09 12.58
CA VAL A 159 -7.63 -2.70 12.72
C VAL A 159 -7.24 -2.12 11.37
N GLY A 160 -6.53 -2.89 10.56
CA GLY A 160 -6.13 -2.48 9.21
C GLY A 160 -7.32 -2.27 8.27
N MET A 161 -8.32 -3.16 8.31
CA MET A 161 -9.54 -3.01 7.51
C MET A 161 -10.29 -1.71 7.86
N ILE A 162 -10.43 -1.39 9.13
CA ILE A 162 -11.10 -0.15 9.56
C ILE A 162 -10.26 1.07 9.14
N ALA A 163 -8.96 1.02 9.37
CA ALA A 163 -8.06 2.11 9.04
C ALA A 163 -7.94 2.33 7.52
N GLY A 164 -8.04 1.27 6.72
CA GLY A 164 -7.92 1.33 5.27
C GLY A 164 -8.94 2.24 4.58
N PHE A 165 -10.09 2.46 5.21
CA PHE A 165 -11.07 3.45 4.72
C PHE A 165 -10.58 4.90 4.81
N VAL A 166 -9.53 5.17 5.61
CA VAL A 166 -8.97 6.53 5.71
C VAL A 166 -8.00 6.75 4.55
N PRO A 167 -8.32 7.66 3.62
CA PRO A 167 -7.52 7.87 2.43
C PRO A 167 -6.05 8.21 2.74
N ILE A 168 -5.15 7.70 1.93
CA ILE A 168 -3.69 7.95 1.92
C ILE A 168 -2.98 7.47 3.21
N ILE A 169 -3.49 7.84 4.38
CA ILE A 169 -2.84 7.55 5.67
C ILE A 169 -3.37 6.31 6.37
N GLY A 170 -4.43 5.69 5.87
CA GLY A 170 -5.08 4.54 6.50
C GLY A 170 -4.11 3.42 6.83
N LYS A 171 -3.19 3.13 5.91
CA LYS A 171 -2.11 2.18 6.13
C LYS A 171 -1.20 2.56 7.31
N ILE A 172 -0.81 3.83 7.40
CA ILE A 172 0.07 4.32 8.48
C ILE A 172 -0.67 4.30 9.83
N VAL A 173 -1.92 4.73 9.83
CA VAL A 173 -2.80 4.72 11.02
C VAL A 173 -3.03 3.28 11.47
N GLY A 174 -3.39 2.38 10.55
CA GLY A 174 -3.63 0.97 10.86
C GLY A 174 -2.41 0.28 11.48
N VAL A 175 -1.24 0.45 10.87
CA VAL A 175 0.03 -0.09 11.38
C VAL A 175 0.38 0.50 12.74
N SER A 176 0.20 1.80 12.93
CA SER A 176 0.52 2.47 14.19
C SER A 176 -0.43 2.06 15.31
N ALA A 177 -1.74 2.02 15.04
CA ALA A 177 -2.77 1.59 15.97
C ALA A 177 -2.59 0.12 16.36
N SER A 178 -2.34 -0.76 15.39
CA SER A 178 -2.13 -2.18 15.63
C SER A 178 -0.87 -2.45 16.47
N ARG A 179 0.20 -1.68 16.27
CA ARG A 179 1.39 -1.74 17.14
C ARG A 179 1.13 -1.25 18.56
N ALA A 180 0.25 -0.27 18.73
CA ALA A 180 -0.10 0.25 20.03
C ALA A 180 -0.88 -0.76 20.89
N LEU A 181 -1.56 -1.73 20.28
CA LEU A 181 -2.25 -2.83 20.97
C LEU A 181 -1.27 -3.81 21.65
N TYR A 182 -0.03 -3.83 21.22
CA TYR A 182 1.02 -4.70 21.72
C TYR A 182 2.26 -3.87 22.07
N LYS A 183 3.06 -4.32 23.03
CA LYS A 183 4.27 -3.59 23.47
C LYS A 183 5.17 -3.31 22.27
N HIS A 184 5.62 -2.07 22.13
CA HIS A 184 6.57 -1.66 21.11
C HIS A 184 7.81 -2.58 21.12
N ASN A 185 8.25 -3.00 19.93
CA ASN A 185 9.41 -3.86 19.69
C ASN A 185 9.28 -5.33 20.13
N ASP A 186 8.07 -5.83 20.35
CA ASP A 186 7.83 -7.27 20.50
C ASP A 186 7.52 -7.92 19.13
N LYS A 187 7.83 -9.22 18.99
CA LYS A 187 7.46 -10.03 17.81
C LYS A 187 5.98 -9.90 17.44
N HIS A 188 5.13 -9.86 18.47
CA HIS A 188 3.69 -9.69 18.32
C HIS A 188 3.35 -8.40 17.57
N SER A 189 3.99 -7.29 17.92
CA SER A 189 3.73 -5.99 17.30
C SER A 189 4.09 -5.96 15.81
N VAL A 190 5.11 -6.71 15.38
CA VAL A 190 5.51 -6.80 13.98
C VAL A 190 4.50 -7.62 13.17
N ILE A 191 4.10 -8.80 13.69
CA ILE A 191 3.13 -9.68 13.02
C ILE A 191 1.78 -8.99 12.86
N VAL A 192 1.29 -8.34 13.93
CA VAL A 192 0.02 -7.61 13.94
C VAL A 192 0.07 -6.40 12.99
N ALA A 193 1.19 -5.68 12.98
CA ALA A 193 1.41 -4.55 12.09
C ALA A 193 1.41 -4.96 10.61
N GLU A 194 2.01 -6.10 10.28
CA GLU A 194 2.04 -6.60 8.91
C GLU A 194 0.66 -7.06 8.44
N SER A 195 -0.08 -7.77 9.30
CA SER A 195 -1.47 -8.13 9.02
C SER A 195 -2.35 -6.89 8.81
N SER A 196 -2.18 -5.85 9.64
CA SER A 196 -2.86 -4.58 9.51
C SER A 196 -2.49 -3.84 8.22
N ASN A 197 -1.21 -3.84 7.86
CA ASN A 197 -0.70 -3.24 6.64
C ASN A 197 -1.39 -3.82 5.40
N ASN A 198 -1.43 -5.14 5.31
CA ASN A 198 -1.99 -5.82 4.14
C ASN A 198 -3.52 -5.66 4.07
N SER A 199 -4.24 -5.81 5.17
CA SER A 199 -5.69 -5.61 5.17
C SER A 199 -6.08 -4.17 4.84
N SER A 200 -5.31 -3.17 5.29
CA SER A 200 -5.57 -1.77 4.95
C SER A 200 -5.37 -1.45 3.47
N ILE A 201 -4.44 -2.14 2.79
CA ILE A 201 -4.25 -1.97 1.34
C ILE A 201 -5.50 -2.46 0.59
N PHE A 202 -6.02 -3.64 0.93
CA PHE A 202 -7.20 -4.18 0.26
C PHE A 202 -8.45 -3.35 0.53
N THR A 203 -8.66 -2.89 1.76
CA THR A 203 -9.83 -2.06 2.08
C THR A 203 -9.71 -0.63 1.55
N ALA A 204 -8.51 -0.13 1.32
CA ALA A 204 -8.29 1.12 0.63
C ALA A 204 -8.81 1.10 -0.83
N MET A 205 -8.86 -0.08 -1.47
CA MET A 205 -9.46 -0.21 -2.81
C MET A 205 -10.98 0.00 -2.83
N ILE A 206 -11.65 -0.08 -1.69
CA ILE A 206 -13.10 0.07 -1.59
C ILE A 206 -13.58 1.44 -2.09
N PRO A 207 -13.00 2.58 -1.68
CA PRO A 207 -13.36 3.89 -2.24
C PRO A 207 -13.16 3.99 -3.76
N LEU A 208 -12.13 3.34 -4.30
CA LEU A 208 -11.93 3.30 -5.75
C LEU A 208 -13.11 2.61 -6.45
N PHE A 209 -13.52 1.44 -5.97
CA PHE A 209 -14.61 0.67 -6.58
C PHE A 209 -15.99 1.28 -6.34
N LEU A 210 -16.21 1.92 -5.18
CA LEU A 210 -17.51 2.50 -4.84
C LEU A 210 -17.70 3.91 -5.41
N PHE A 211 -16.64 4.70 -5.44
CA PHE A 211 -16.72 6.15 -5.74
C PHE A 211 -15.87 6.56 -6.94
N GLY A 212 -15.10 5.65 -7.53
CA GLY A 212 -14.13 5.98 -8.58
C GLY A 212 -12.98 6.89 -8.08
N VAL A 213 -12.74 6.93 -6.76
CA VAL A 213 -11.73 7.82 -6.16
C VAL A 213 -10.50 7.00 -5.75
N PRO A 214 -9.39 7.13 -6.51
CA PRO A 214 -8.14 6.50 -6.12
C PRO A 214 -7.55 7.22 -4.90
N ILE A 215 -7.26 6.48 -3.85
CA ILE A 215 -6.75 7.03 -2.58
C ILE A 215 -5.34 6.57 -2.23
N THR A 216 -4.81 5.62 -2.97
CA THR A 216 -3.42 5.16 -2.85
C THR A 216 -2.67 5.37 -4.15
N LEU A 217 -1.34 5.41 -4.07
CA LEU A 217 -0.50 5.56 -5.26
C LEU A 217 -0.70 4.42 -6.27
N GLY A 218 -0.85 3.17 -5.79
CA GLY A 218 -1.11 2.03 -6.67
C GLY A 218 -2.43 2.17 -7.42
N GLU A 219 -3.47 2.65 -6.77
CA GLU A 219 -4.77 2.90 -7.38
C GLU A 219 -4.73 4.04 -8.39
N ILE A 220 -3.99 5.12 -8.10
CA ILE A 220 -3.78 6.21 -9.06
C ILE A 220 -3.11 5.69 -10.33
N LEU A 221 -2.15 4.78 -10.20
CA LEU A 221 -1.48 4.18 -11.35
C LEU A 221 -2.43 3.28 -12.16
N ILE A 222 -3.24 2.46 -11.49
CA ILE A 222 -4.26 1.61 -12.15
C ILE A 222 -5.28 2.49 -12.86
N PHE A 223 -5.77 3.53 -12.20
CA PHE A 223 -6.72 4.49 -12.75
C PHE A 223 -6.16 5.19 -13.99
N ASN A 224 -4.93 5.67 -13.94
CA ASN A 224 -4.27 6.32 -15.07
C ASN A 224 -4.08 5.38 -16.26
N VAL A 225 -3.71 4.13 -16.02
CA VAL A 225 -3.59 3.13 -17.10
C VAL A 225 -4.96 2.82 -17.71
N ALA A 226 -5.99 2.67 -16.89
CA ALA A 226 -7.35 2.41 -17.37
C ALA A 226 -7.90 3.59 -18.19
N GLU A 227 -7.69 4.83 -17.75
CA GLU A 227 -8.09 6.04 -18.45
C GLU A 227 -7.37 6.17 -19.79
N THR A 228 -6.07 5.95 -19.84
CA THR A 228 -5.29 5.99 -21.09
C THR A 228 -5.65 4.86 -22.05
N SER A 229 -6.20 3.76 -21.56
CA SER A 229 -6.66 2.62 -22.36
C SER A 229 -8.11 2.77 -22.87
N TYR A 230 -8.73 3.93 -22.64
CA TYR A 230 -10.13 4.23 -23.03
C TYR A 230 -11.15 3.25 -22.42
N TRP A 231 -10.86 2.68 -21.26
CA TRP A 231 -11.82 1.86 -20.54
C TRP A 231 -12.92 2.75 -19.96
N ASP A 232 -14.16 2.33 -20.14
CA ASP A 232 -15.26 2.89 -19.37
C ASP A 232 -15.15 2.41 -17.93
N LEU A 233 -14.56 3.25 -17.08
CA LEU A 233 -14.24 2.91 -15.70
C LEU A 233 -15.50 2.64 -14.87
N ASP A 234 -16.62 3.33 -15.16
CA ASP A 234 -17.87 3.13 -14.42
C ASP A 234 -18.43 1.73 -14.66
N THR A 235 -18.50 1.30 -15.94
CA THR A 235 -18.89 -0.07 -16.29
C THR A 235 -17.89 -1.10 -15.77
N ALA A 236 -16.60 -0.87 -15.92
CA ALA A 236 -15.57 -1.81 -15.48
C ALA A 236 -15.62 -2.02 -13.96
N PHE A 237 -15.79 -0.96 -13.18
CA PHE A 237 -15.89 -1.09 -11.71
C PHE A 237 -17.19 -1.78 -11.27
N ARG A 238 -18.33 -1.50 -11.93
CA ARG A 238 -19.59 -2.19 -11.65
C ARG A 238 -19.50 -3.68 -11.98
N ASP A 239 -18.89 -4.04 -13.09
CA ASP A 239 -18.68 -5.43 -13.47
C ASP A 239 -17.78 -6.17 -12.48
N VAL A 240 -16.70 -5.52 -12.04
CA VAL A 240 -15.80 -6.08 -11.02
C VAL A 240 -16.53 -6.29 -9.69
N LEU A 241 -17.42 -5.37 -9.28
CA LEU A 241 -18.20 -5.49 -8.05
C LEU A 241 -19.30 -6.55 -8.16
N SER A 242 -19.92 -6.72 -9.34
CA SER A 242 -21.02 -7.65 -9.56
C SER A 242 -20.57 -9.11 -9.67
N THR A 243 -19.27 -9.34 -9.90
CA THR A 243 -18.70 -10.69 -10.07
C THR A 243 -17.82 -11.09 -8.90
N PRO A 244 -17.72 -12.39 -8.55
CA PRO A 244 -16.80 -12.89 -7.53
C PRO A 244 -15.33 -12.85 -8.00
N THR A 245 -15.04 -12.29 -9.17
CA THR A 245 -13.70 -12.30 -9.78
C THR A 245 -12.67 -11.60 -8.91
N LEU A 246 -12.99 -10.42 -8.37
CA LEU A 246 -12.07 -9.65 -7.53
C LEU A 246 -11.69 -10.39 -6.23
N PRO A 247 -12.62 -10.83 -5.37
CA PRO A 247 -12.26 -11.55 -4.17
C PRO A 247 -11.56 -12.88 -4.46
N VAL A 248 -11.92 -13.59 -5.53
CA VAL A 248 -11.24 -14.81 -5.96
C VAL A 248 -9.80 -14.51 -6.38
N THR A 249 -9.57 -13.46 -7.15
CA THR A 249 -8.22 -13.02 -7.56
C THR A 249 -7.38 -12.61 -6.36
N ILE A 250 -7.96 -11.91 -5.40
CA ILE A 250 -7.28 -11.54 -4.14
C ILE A 250 -6.88 -12.80 -3.36
N LEU A 251 -7.77 -13.77 -3.20
CA LEU A 251 -7.46 -15.03 -2.53
C LEU A 251 -6.38 -15.83 -3.27
N ALA A 252 -6.50 -15.95 -4.58
CA ALA A 252 -5.51 -16.64 -5.40
C ALA A 252 -4.12 -15.98 -5.29
N SER A 253 -4.05 -14.64 -5.34
CA SER A 253 -2.80 -13.90 -5.16
C SER A 253 -2.22 -14.09 -3.76
N GLY A 254 -3.06 -14.15 -2.72
CA GLY A 254 -2.64 -14.42 -1.35
C GLY A 254 -2.05 -15.82 -1.17
N ILE A 255 -2.70 -16.84 -1.75
CA ILE A 255 -2.18 -18.22 -1.74
C ILE A 255 -0.83 -18.27 -2.48
N PHE A 256 -0.76 -17.67 -3.67
CA PHE A 256 0.46 -17.64 -4.47
C PHE A 256 1.59 -16.90 -3.74
N GLY A 257 1.29 -15.75 -3.12
CA GLY A 257 2.24 -15.02 -2.29
C GLY A 257 2.75 -15.81 -1.10
N LEU A 258 1.86 -16.55 -0.41
CA LEU A 258 2.23 -17.40 0.71
C LEU A 258 3.15 -18.55 0.27
N VAL A 259 2.82 -19.23 -0.84
CA VAL A 259 3.62 -20.33 -1.39
C VAL A 259 4.99 -19.82 -1.85
N LEU A 260 5.04 -18.66 -2.50
CA LEU A 260 6.29 -18.07 -2.97
C LEU A 260 7.13 -17.44 -1.85
N SER A 261 6.54 -17.14 -0.69
CA SER A 261 7.26 -16.46 0.39
C SER A 261 8.53 -17.20 0.82
N TRP A 262 8.49 -18.53 0.90
CA TRP A 262 9.65 -19.34 1.28
C TRP A 262 10.75 -19.34 0.22
N PRO A 263 10.53 -19.74 -1.05
CA PRO A 263 11.59 -19.74 -2.05
C PRO A 263 12.14 -18.33 -2.30
N LEU A 264 11.30 -17.30 -2.30
CA LEU A 264 11.75 -15.92 -2.47
C LEU A 264 12.57 -15.44 -1.28
N ALA A 265 12.16 -15.71 -0.03
CA ALA A 265 12.94 -15.35 1.15
C ALA A 265 14.32 -16.02 1.12
N ARG A 266 14.39 -17.29 0.70
CA ARG A 266 15.64 -18.01 0.56
C ARG A 266 16.51 -17.42 -0.55
N TYR A 267 15.95 -17.13 -1.71
CA TYR A 267 16.67 -16.55 -2.84
C TYR A 267 17.18 -15.14 -2.50
N PHE A 268 16.31 -14.26 -2.02
CA PHE A 268 16.69 -12.89 -1.70
C PHE A 268 17.64 -12.77 -0.52
N SER A 269 17.69 -13.78 0.37
CA SER A 269 18.69 -13.78 1.44
C SER A 269 20.12 -13.73 0.93
N HIS A 270 20.38 -14.30 -0.24
CA HIS A 270 21.69 -14.23 -0.89
C HIS A 270 22.03 -12.81 -1.41
N VAL A 271 21.01 -12.03 -1.78
CA VAL A 271 21.18 -10.64 -2.24
C VAL A 271 21.68 -9.74 -1.12
N PHE A 272 21.24 -9.99 0.13
CA PHE A 272 21.68 -9.21 1.29
C PHE A 272 23.14 -9.45 1.72
N VAL A 273 23.78 -10.48 1.17
CA VAL A 273 25.22 -10.75 1.38
C VAL A 273 26.09 -9.89 0.46
N LEU A 274 25.50 -9.31 -0.59
CA LEU A 274 26.25 -8.45 -1.52
C LEU A 274 26.72 -7.17 -0.82
N PRO A 275 27.94 -6.70 -1.13
CA PRO A 275 28.41 -5.42 -0.63
C PRO A 275 27.46 -4.30 -1.10
N THR A 276 27.17 -3.35 -0.21
CA THR A 276 26.19 -2.28 -0.45
C THR A 276 26.48 -1.48 -1.71
N SER A 277 27.75 -1.30 -2.04
CA SER A 277 28.16 -0.61 -3.27
C SER A 277 27.70 -1.36 -4.52
N ALA A 278 27.87 -2.69 -4.56
CA ALA A 278 27.39 -3.51 -5.66
C ALA A 278 25.86 -3.50 -5.74
N LEU A 279 25.17 -3.60 -4.59
CA LEU A 279 23.72 -3.55 -4.53
C LEU A 279 23.17 -2.19 -5.04
N LYS A 280 23.80 -1.08 -4.64
CA LYS A 280 23.42 0.27 -5.12
C LYS A 280 23.59 0.38 -6.64
N ILE A 281 24.70 -0.10 -7.18
CA ILE A 281 24.96 -0.07 -8.64
C ILE A 281 23.91 -0.92 -9.38
N CYS A 282 23.63 -2.13 -8.91
CA CYS A 282 22.62 -2.99 -9.52
C CYS A 282 21.21 -2.34 -9.50
N LEU A 283 20.82 -1.74 -8.37
CA LEU A 283 19.53 -1.06 -8.24
C LEU A 283 19.44 0.17 -9.13
N LEU A 284 20.52 0.97 -9.24
CA LEU A 284 20.55 2.14 -10.13
C LEU A 284 20.53 1.73 -11.62
N ALA A 285 21.05 0.55 -11.96
CA ALA A 285 21.01 0.06 -13.34
C ALA A 285 19.62 -0.45 -13.77
N ILE A 286 18.76 -0.79 -12.80
CA ILE A 286 17.38 -1.24 -13.05
C ILE A 286 16.42 -0.06 -13.16
N VAL A 287 16.73 1.05 -12.52
CA VAL A 287 15.93 2.29 -12.50
C VAL A 287 16.24 3.16 -13.71
#